data_2873306f4cc3b6296de6bede919ae99e
#
_entry.id   2873306f4cc3b6296de6bede919ae99e
#
_cell.length_a   1.000
_cell.length_b   1.000
_cell.length_c   1.000
_cell.angle_alpha   90.00
_cell.angle_beta   90.00
_cell.angle_gamma   90.00
#
_symmetry.space_group_name_H-M   'P 1'
#
loop_
_entity.id
_entity.type
_entity.pdbx_description
1 polymer ?
#
loop_
_entity_poly.entity_id
_entity_poly.type
_entity_poly.pdbx_seq_one_letter_code
_entity_poly.pdbx_strand_id
1 'polypeptide(L)'
;MTNCVFCKIASGEIPATIVKREGNMLAFRDLNPQAPTHLLIIPTTHVGSLNDAKDPDLLGGLLAFAREVAKDSGIEKKGYRVVVNTNPDGGQTVFHLHLHVLGGRAMRWPPG
;
A
#
# COMPACT_ATOMS: atom_id res chain seq x y z
N MET A 1 -3.73 18.70 2.78
CA MET A 1 -2.84 18.24 1.71
C MET A 1 -3.61 18.25 0.41
N THR A 2 -3.66 19.39 -0.20
CA THR A 2 -4.52 19.60 -1.36
C THR A 2 -4.02 18.92 -2.63
N ASN A 3 -2.71 18.65 -2.72
CA ASN A 3 -2.13 18.06 -3.93
C ASN A 3 -1.79 16.59 -3.83
N CYS A 4 -2.05 15.95 -2.69
CA CYS A 4 -1.74 14.54 -2.51
C CYS A 4 -2.85 13.67 -3.09
N VAL A 5 -2.53 12.91 -4.15
CA VAL A 5 -3.51 12.05 -4.80
C VAL A 5 -4.05 10.98 -3.83
N PHE A 6 -3.22 10.46 -2.93
CA PHE A 6 -3.68 9.44 -1.98
C PHE A 6 -4.57 10.04 -0.89
N CYS A 7 -4.29 11.26 -0.45
CA CYS A 7 -5.21 11.96 0.45
C CYS A 7 -6.58 12.17 -0.22
N LYS A 8 -6.58 12.47 -1.51
CA LYS A 8 -7.82 12.66 -2.26
C LYS A 8 -8.59 11.35 -2.44
N ILE A 9 -7.88 10.24 -2.64
CA ILE A 9 -8.50 8.92 -2.68
C ILE A 9 -9.11 8.58 -1.32
N ALA A 10 -8.37 8.84 -0.24
CA ALA A 10 -8.85 8.54 1.11
C ALA A 10 -10.10 9.33 1.47
N SER A 11 -10.21 10.57 0.98
CA SER A 11 -11.38 11.43 1.24
C SER A 11 -12.55 11.17 0.28
N GLY A 12 -12.33 10.34 -0.75
CA GLY A 12 -13.36 10.08 -1.77
C GLY A 12 -13.42 11.12 -2.88
N GLU A 13 -12.54 12.11 -2.87
CA GLU A 13 -12.51 13.17 -3.87
C GLU A 13 -12.09 12.65 -5.25
N ILE A 14 -11.18 11.66 -5.27
CA ILE A 14 -10.78 10.98 -6.50
C ILE A 14 -11.26 9.52 -6.39
N PRO A 15 -11.92 8.98 -7.42
CA PRO A 15 -12.39 7.61 -7.39
C PRO A 15 -11.21 6.62 -7.44
N ALA A 16 -11.39 5.49 -6.76
CA ALA A 16 -10.46 4.37 -6.79
C ALA A 16 -11.26 3.10 -6.50
N THR A 17 -10.71 1.96 -6.90
CA THR A 17 -11.33 0.68 -6.57
C THR A 17 -10.92 0.28 -5.16
N ILE A 18 -11.74 0.66 -4.19
CA ILE A 18 -11.49 0.36 -2.79
C ILE A 18 -11.76 -1.11 -2.54
N VAL A 19 -10.79 -1.79 -1.94
CA VAL A 19 -10.89 -3.22 -1.62
C VAL A 19 -11.29 -3.41 -0.16
N LYS A 20 -10.73 -2.59 0.73
CA LYS A 20 -11.02 -2.69 2.16
C LYS A 20 -10.71 -1.36 2.83
N ARG A 21 -11.52 -1.03 3.83
CA ARG A 21 -11.27 0.13 4.69
C ARG A 21 -11.43 -0.34 6.13
N GLU A 22 -10.48 0.00 6.98
CA GLU A 22 -10.54 -0.37 8.38
C GLU A 22 -9.87 0.72 9.21
N GLY A 23 -10.65 1.41 10.04
CA GLY A 23 -10.15 2.51 10.84
C GLY A 23 -9.49 3.58 9.98
N ASN A 24 -8.24 3.87 10.24
CA ASN A 24 -7.45 4.87 9.52
C ASN A 24 -6.61 4.26 8.40
N MET A 25 -7.01 3.09 7.89
CA MET A 25 -6.28 2.39 6.83
C MET A 25 -7.19 2.09 5.65
N LEU A 26 -6.62 2.12 4.46
CA LEU A 26 -7.35 1.94 3.22
C LEU A 26 -6.53 1.09 2.26
N ALA A 27 -7.18 0.13 1.60
CA ALA A 27 -6.58 -0.67 0.54
C ALA A 27 -7.35 -0.46 -0.75
N PHE A 28 -6.64 -0.22 -1.84
CA PHE A 28 -7.24 -0.02 -3.15
C PHE A 28 -6.34 -0.57 -4.26
N ARG A 29 -6.91 -0.80 -5.44
CA ARG A 29 -6.17 -1.38 -6.56
C ARG A 29 -5.23 -0.36 -7.18
N ASP A 30 -4.01 -0.80 -7.50
CA ASP A 30 -3.07 0.01 -8.27
C ASP A 30 -3.58 0.09 -9.72
N LEU A 31 -3.58 1.29 -10.30
CA LEU A 31 -4.05 1.52 -11.67
C LEU A 31 -3.07 0.98 -12.72
N ASN A 32 -1.82 0.77 -12.34
CA ASN A 32 -0.80 0.21 -13.22
C ASN A 32 -0.22 -1.05 -12.58
N PRO A 33 -1.02 -2.14 -12.51
CA PRO A 33 -0.62 -3.31 -11.75
C PRO A 33 0.61 -4.01 -12.33
N GLN A 34 1.51 -4.39 -11.44
CA GLN A 34 2.73 -5.11 -11.79
C GLN A 34 2.62 -6.59 -11.48
N ALA A 35 1.43 -7.04 -11.05
CA ALA A 35 1.13 -8.44 -10.75
C ALA A 35 -0.38 -8.61 -10.90
N PRO A 36 -0.89 -9.85 -11.06
CA PRO A 36 -2.34 -10.09 -11.12
C PRO A 36 -3.10 -9.51 -9.93
N THR A 37 -2.51 -9.57 -8.75
CA THR A 37 -3.00 -8.84 -7.58
C THR A 37 -1.95 -7.79 -7.22
N HIS A 38 -2.31 -6.53 -7.33
CA HIS A 38 -1.44 -5.42 -6.94
C HIS A 38 -2.29 -4.36 -6.24
N LEU A 39 -2.18 -4.33 -4.92
CA LEU A 39 -2.96 -3.44 -4.08
C LEU A 39 -2.02 -2.45 -3.39
N LEU A 40 -2.55 -1.28 -3.10
CA LEU A 40 -1.87 -0.25 -2.32
C LEU A 40 -2.56 -0.11 -0.98
N ILE A 41 -1.76 0.00 0.07
CA ILE A 41 -2.26 0.20 1.43
C ILE A 41 -1.71 1.51 1.92
N ILE A 42 -2.60 2.37 2.39
CA ILE A 42 -2.24 3.70 2.88
C ILE A 42 -2.87 3.98 4.23
N PRO A 43 -2.22 4.80 5.06
CA PRO A 43 -2.92 5.47 6.15
C PRO A 43 -3.77 6.59 5.56
N THR A 44 -4.93 6.85 6.15
CA THR A 44 -5.80 7.94 5.69
C THR A 44 -5.24 9.31 6.08
N THR A 45 -4.45 9.36 7.16
CA THR A 45 -3.72 10.57 7.56
C THR A 45 -2.42 10.65 6.76
N HIS A 46 -2.10 11.83 6.28
CA HIS A 46 -0.92 12.03 5.45
C HIS A 46 0.38 11.84 6.23
N VAL A 47 1.22 10.92 5.76
CA VAL A 47 2.59 10.70 6.21
C VAL A 47 3.41 10.56 4.93
N GLY A 48 4.46 11.35 4.78
CA GLY A 48 5.18 11.42 3.50
C GLY A 48 5.90 10.15 3.10
N SER A 49 6.60 9.53 4.05
CA SER A 49 7.35 8.30 3.78
C SER A 49 7.53 7.49 5.05
N LEU A 50 8.14 6.33 4.92
CA LEU A 50 8.51 5.50 6.07
C LEU A 50 9.37 6.29 7.07
N ASN A 51 10.25 7.14 6.58
CA ASN A 51 11.12 7.94 7.44
C ASN A 51 10.35 8.90 8.33
N ASP A 52 9.17 9.32 7.90
CA ASP A 52 8.33 10.27 8.63
C ASP A 52 7.33 9.58 9.57
N ALA A 53 7.19 8.28 9.44
CA ALA A 53 6.24 7.51 10.24
C ALA A 53 6.86 7.17 11.59
N LYS A 54 6.62 8.02 12.58
CA LYS A 54 7.25 7.91 13.91
C LYS A 54 6.53 6.94 14.84
N ASP A 55 5.30 6.57 14.54
CA ASP A 55 4.48 5.73 15.39
C ASP A 55 4.62 4.25 15.02
N PRO A 56 5.27 3.43 15.85
CA PRO A 56 5.38 1.99 15.57
C PRO A 56 4.03 1.29 15.44
N ASP A 57 3.02 1.75 16.15
CA ASP A 57 1.69 1.16 16.08
C ASP A 57 1.06 1.37 14.70
N LEU A 58 1.29 2.52 14.09
CA LEU A 58 0.85 2.75 12.72
C LEU A 58 1.52 1.78 11.77
N LEU A 59 2.82 1.62 11.87
CA LEU A 59 3.58 0.73 10.98
C LEU A 59 3.16 -0.73 11.15
N GLY A 60 3.02 -1.17 12.39
CA GLY A 60 2.55 -2.53 12.69
C GLY A 60 1.13 -2.73 12.18
N GLY A 61 0.27 -1.74 12.35
CA GLY A 61 -1.10 -1.77 11.87
C GLY A 61 -1.18 -1.90 10.36
N LEU A 62 -0.35 -1.14 9.64
CA LEU A 62 -0.33 -1.21 8.17
C LEU A 62 0.13 -2.59 7.68
N LEU A 63 1.15 -3.18 8.31
CA LEU A 63 1.59 -4.53 7.96
C LEU A 63 0.54 -5.59 8.28
N ALA A 64 -0.11 -5.47 9.43
CA ALA A 64 -1.18 -6.39 9.79
C ALA A 64 -2.35 -6.28 8.82
N PHE A 65 -2.68 -5.06 8.41
CA PHE A 65 -3.74 -4.83 7.42
C PHE A 65 -3.35 -5.42 6.05
N ALA A 66 -2.07 -5.28 5.65
CA ALA A 66 -1.57 -5.90 4.43
C ALA A 66 -1.75 -7.42 4.45
N ARG A 67 -1.46 -8.06 5.58
CA ARG A 67 -1.66 -9.49 5.76
C ARG A 67 -3.13 -9.87 5.57
N GLU A 68 -4.05 -9.10 6.17
CA GLU A 68 -5.49 -9.37 6.06
C GLU A 68 -5.98 -9.20 4.63
N VAL A 69 -5.52 -8.16 3.96
CA VAL A 69 -5.89 -7.89 2.57
C VAL A 69 -5.37 -8.99 1.65
N ALA A 70 -4.15 -9.48 1.88
CA ALA A 70 -3.59 -10.58 1.12
C ALA A 70 -4.42 -11.86 1.29
N LYS A 71 -4.85 -12.13 2.51
CA LYS A 71 -5.72 -13.28 2.80
C LYS A 71 -7.05 -13.15 2.06
N ASP A 72 -7.69 -11.99 2.17
CA ASP A 72 -8.96 -11.72 1.52
C ASP A 72 -8.87 -11.81 -0.01
N SER A 73 -7.69 -11.50 -0.55
CA SER A 73 -7.43 -11.52 -2.00
C SER A 73 -7.03 -12.90 -2.51
N GLY A 74 -6.91 -13.89 -1.63
CA GLY A 74 -6.63 -15.27 -2.01
C GLY A 74 -5.16 -15.55 -2.36
N ILE A 75 -4.23 -14.67 -1.99
CA ILE A 75 -2.81 -14.85 -2.31
C ILE A 75 -1.98 -15.32 -1.11
N GLU A 76 -2.62 -15.55 0.02
CA GLU A 76 -1.96 -15.91 1.27
C GLU A 76 -1.13 -17.19 1.15
N LYS A 77 -1.70 -18.25 0.57
CA LYS A 77 -1.07 -19.58 0.57
C LYS A 77 0.09 -19.68 -0.41
N LYS A 78 -0.08 -19.19 -1.63
CA LYS A 78 1.00 -19.22 -2.62
C LYS A 78 2.07 -18.20 -2.33
N GLY A 79 1.73 -17.16 -1.62
CA GLY A 79 2.67 -16.15 -1.20
C GLY A 79 2.51 -14.83 -1.94
N TYR A 80 3.05 -13.81 -1.33
CA TYR A 80 2.97 -12.46 -1.86
C TYR A 80 4.16 -11.65 -1.36
N ARG A 81 4.36 -10.50 -1.96
CA ARG A 81 5.43 -9.58 -1.56
C ARG A 81 4.83 -8.28 -1.10
N VAL A 82 5.35 -7.75 -0.01
CA VAL A 82 5.03 -6.42 0.47
C VAL A 82 6.24 -5.52 0.23
N VAL A 83 6.02 -4.38 -0.39
CA VAL A 83 7.10 -3.45 -0.73
C VAL A 83 6.76 -2.08 -0.17
N VAL A 84 7.73 -1.47 0.49
CA VAL A 84 7.66 -0.07 0.92
C VAL A 84 8.85 0.66 0.31
N ASN A 85 8.58 1.55 -0.63
CA ASN A 85 9.61 2.35 -1.27
C ASN A 85 9.79 3.66 -0.49
N THR A 86 11.02 4.07 -0.27
CA THR A 86 11.31 5.27 0.49
C THR A 86 12.30 6.13 -0.28
N ASN A 87 11.86 7.35 -0.63
CA ASN A 87 12.67 8.35 -1.30
C ASN A 87 13.17 7.92 -2.69
N PRO A 88 13.96 8.74 -3.39
CA PRO A 88 14.29 8.50 -4.81
C PRO A 88 14.99 7.17 -5.09
N ASP A 89 16.00 6.82 -4.31
CA ASP A 89 16.73 5.57 -4.53
C ASP A 89 15.87 4.35 -4.25
N GLY A 90 14.87 4.49 -3.40
CA GLY A 90 13.90 3.42 -3.15
C GLY A 90 12.81 3.33 -4.20
N GLY A 91 12.73 4.30 -5.11
CA GLY A 91 11.72 4.32 -6.17
C GLY A 91 10.38 4.89 -5.74
N GLN A 92 10.35 5.67 -4.67
CA GLN A 92 9.10 6.30 -4.24
C GLN A 92 8.72 7.43 -5.19
N THR A 93 7.52 7.36 -5.74
CA THR A 93 7.01 8.37 -6.67
C THR A 93 5.86 9.19 -6.10
N VAL A 94 5.08 8.62 -5.18
CA VAL A 94 4.01 9.33 -4.49
C VAL A 94 4.43 9.49 -3.03
N PHE A 95 4.51 10.74 -2.55
CA PHE A 95 4.99 11.02 -1.20
C PHE A 95 3.85 11.08 -0.19
N HIS A 96 3.22 9.95 -0.08
CA HIS A 96 2.27 9.54 0.93
C HIS A 96 2.57 8.08 1.19
N LEU A 97 2.95 7.74 2.40
CA LEU A 97 3.37 6.39 2.78
C LEU A 97 2.39 5.34 2.24
N HIS A 98 2.91 4.35 1.56
CA HIS A 98 2.09 3.27 1.04
C HIS A 98 2.89 1.97 0.96
N LEU A 99 2.17 0.87 1.15
CA LEU A 99 2.68 -0.47 0.99
C LEU A 99 2.08 -1.05 -0.28
N HIS A 100 2.93 -1.64 -1.13
CA HIS A 100 2.45 -2.45 -2.25
C HIS A 100 2.25 -3.88 -1.76
N VAL A 101 1.15 -4.49 -2.13
CA VAL A 101 0.89 -5.91 -1.91
C VAL A 101 0.77 -6.55 -3.28
N LEU A 102 1.71 -7.42 -3.62
CA LEU A 102 1.81 -8.01 -4.96
C LEU A 102 1.73 -9.54 -4.84
N GLY A 103 0.86 -10.14 -5.63
CA GLY A 103 0.72 -11.59 -5.65
C GLY A 103 0.10 -12.08 -6.94
N GLY A 104 -0.07 -13.39 -7.04
CA GLY A 104 -0.65 -14.00 -8.22
C GLY A 104 0.39 -14.41 -9.27
N ARG A 105 1.67 -14.20 -9.00
CA ARG A 105 2.79 -14.68 -9.81
C ARG A 105 4.01 -14.84 -8.93
N ALA A 106 5.01 -15.59 -9.42
CA ALA A 106 6.27 -15.72 -8.70
C ALA A 106 7.04 -14.40 -8.76
N MET A 107 7.61 -14.02 -7.64
CA MET A 107 8.51 -12.88 -7.55
C MET A 107 9.95 -13.38 -7.66
N ARG A 108 10.84 -12.54 -8.14
CA ARG A 108 12.22 -12.90 -8.35
C ARG A 108 13.13 -12.27 -7.32
N TRP A 109 14.35 -12.78 -7.28
CA TRP A 109 15.42 -12.22 -6.47
C TRP A 109 16.65 -12.02 -7.35
N PRO A 110 17.34 -10.86 -7.31
CA PRO A 110 17.11 -9.72 -6.39
C PRO A 110 15.79 -8.98 -6.66
N PRO A 111 15.29 -8.26 -5.62
CA PRO A 111 13.95 -7.65 -5.70
C PRO A 111 13.85 -6.40 -6.58
N GLY A 112 14.95 -5.92 -7.06
CA GLY A 112 14.94 -4.71 -7.88
C GLY A 112 16.01 -4.68 -8.96
#